data_d9af4c4d988ec55d762a0e9cd6b95e16
#
_entry.id   d9af4c4d988ec55d762a0e9cd6b95e16
#
_cell.length_a   1.000
_cell.length_b   1.000
_cell.length_c   1.000
_cell.angle_alpha   90.00
_cell.angle_beta   90.00
_cell.angle_gamma   90.00
#
_symmetry.space_group_name_H-M   'P 1'
#
loop_
_entity.id
_entity.type
_entity.pdbx_description
1 polymer ?
#
loop_
_entity_poly.entity_id
_entity_poly.type
_entity_poly.pdbx_seq_one_letter_code
_entity_poly.pdbx_strand_id
1 'polypeptide(L)'
;MIDKNAPIFSMINQLFEEDCLECMKRIPDESIDMILCDLPYGMTQNQWDCYIPLDLLWEEYSRIIKPNGAIALTAQGIFTARLIMSQPKLYKYKWVWEKSKPTNFLNAKKQPLRKHEDVCIFYKKQPTYNPQMTPGEPYDKGIRKNQLSGSYGDFQPVHVCSDGERYPTDIIYIKTAESEGEVVHQTQKPIELGRYLVRTYT
;
A
#
# COMPACT_ATOMS: atom_id res chain seq x y z
N MET A 1 26.46 14.86 -15.98
CA MET A 1 26.23 13.46 -16.37
C MET A 1 26.14 12.67 -15.08
N ILE A 2 24.97 12.10 -14.77
CA ILE A 2 24.75 11.29 -13.56
C ILE A 2 25.37 9.92 -13.82
N ASP A 3 26.24 9.48 -12.93
CA ASP A 3 26.84 8.15 -13.02
C ASP A 3 25.74 7.11 -12.75
N LYS A 4 25.25 6.46 -13.80
CA LYS A 4 24.25 5.39 -13.74
C LYS A 4 24.78 4.12 -13.05
N ASN A 5 26.07 4.07 -12.72
CA ASN A 5 26.74 2.94 -12.10
C ASN A 5 27.08 3.18 -10.62
N ALA A 6 26.55 4.25 -9.99
CA ALA A 6 26.70 4.39 -8.55
C ALA A 6 26.11 3.14 -7.87
N PRO A 7 26.89 2.38 -7.11
CA PRO A 7 26.39 1.15 -6.50
C PRO A 7 25.25 1.52 -5.57
N ILE A 8 24.16 0.76 -5.61
CA ILE A 8 22.96 0.94 -4.77
C ILE A 8 23.34 1.11 -3.28
N PHE A 9 24.46 0.53 -2.86
CA PHE A 9 25.00 0.65 -1.51
C PHE A 9 25.26 2.10 -1.06
N SER A 10 25.58 3.02 -1.97
CA SER A 10 25.74 4.43 -1.63
C SER A 10 24.41 5.15 -1.38
N MET A 11 23.28 4.52 -1.72
CA MET A 11 21.95 5.06 -1.54
C MET A 11 21.20 4.45 -0.34
N ILE A 12 21.78 3.44 0.31
CA ILE A 12 21.12 2.77 1.46
C ILE A 12 21.09 3.74 2.66
N ASN A 13 19.93 3.82 3.31
CA ASN A 13 19.69 4.68 4.48
C ASN A 13 19.96 6.18 4.19
N GLN A 14 19.80 6.60 2.95
CA GLN A 14 19.93 8.00 2.56
C GLN A 14 18.57 8.68 2.43
N LEU A 15 18.54 9.96 2.70
CA LEU A 15 17.41 10.85 2.43
C LEU A 15 17.79 11.78 1.28
N PHE A 16 16.96 11.83 0.25
CA PHE A 16 17.16 12.67 -0.93
C PHE A 16 16.07 13.74 -0.98
N GLU A 17 16.45 15.00 -0.96
CA GLU A 17 15.56 16.16 -1.12
C GLU A 17 15.67 16.67 -2.56
N GLU A 18 15.04 15.94 -3.50
CA GLU A 18 15.11 16.25 -4.92
C GLU A 18 13.88 15.68 -5.64
N ASP A 19 13.72 15.98 -6.93
CA ASP A 19 12.67 15.38 -7.76
C ASP A 19 12.83 13.87 -7.82
N CYS A 20 11.77 13.14 -7.49
CA CYS A 20 11.81 11.69 -7.37
C CYS A 20 12.05 10.98 -8.72
N LEU A 21 11.58 11.55 -9.85
CA LEU A 21 11.82 10.99 -11.17
C LEU A 21 13.30 11.10 -11.56
N GLU A 22 13.97 12.21 -11.17
CA GLU A 22 15.41 12.34 -11.39
C GLU A 22 16.22 11.45 -10.42
N CYS A 23 15.78 11.37 -9.16
CA CYS A 23 16.41 10.50 -8.16
C CYS A 23 16.39 9.03 -8.60
N MET A 24 15.26 8.54 -9.05
CA MET A 24 15.07 7.15 -9.44
C MET A 24 15.95 6.73 -10.62
N LYS A 25 16.34 7.63 -11.52
CA LYS A 25 17.28 7.33 -12.63
C LYS A 25 18.63 6.78 -12.17
N ARG A 26 19.02 7.04 -10.91
CA ARG A 26 20.27 6.53 -10.32
C ARG A 26 20.12 5.15 -9.70
N ILE A 27 18.90 4.70 -9.48
CA ILE A 27 18.62 3.38 -8.90
C ILE A 27 18.76 2.34 -10.00
N PRO A 28 19.53 1.26 -9.79
CA PRO A 28 19.67 0.18 -10.76
C PRO A 28 18.36 -0.53 -11.04
N ASP A 29 18.23 -1.11 -12.24
CA ASP A 29 17.08 -1.91 -12.63
C ASP A 29 16.92 -3.11 -11.67
N GLU A 30 15.68 -3.48 -11.38
CA GLU A 30 15.31 -4.66 -10.59
C GLU A 30 16.06 -4.80 -9.25
N SER A 31 16.33 -3.68 -8.58
CA SER A 31 17.13 -3.65 -7.34
C SER A 31 16.30 -3.44 -6.07
N ILE A 32 15.05 -2.99 -6.19
CA ILE A 32 14.18 -2.63 -5.08
C ILE A 32 13.19 -3.75 -4.75
N ASP A 33 13.14 -4.17 -3.50
CA ASP A 33 12.21 -5.21 -3.03
C ASP A 33 10.80 -4.67 -2.81
N MET A 34 10.68 -3.44 -2.30
CA MET A 34 9.41 -2.79 -2.04
C MET A 34 9.48 -1.29 -2.30
N ILE A 35 8.45 -0.75 -2.95
CA ILE A 35 8.17 0.68 -3.00
C ILE A 35 6.97 0.95 -2.09
N LEU A 36 7.16 1.79 -1.07
CA LEU A 36 6.08 2.32 -0.23
C LEU A 36 6.09 3.83 -0.37
N CYS A 37 5.03 4.41 -0.92
CA CYS A 37 5.01 5.83 -1.20
C CYS A 37 3.64 6.46 -0.92
N ASP A 38 3.71 7.67 -0.31
CA ASP A 38 2.59 8.58 -0.14
C ASP A 38 2.70 9.66 -1.22
N LEU A 39 2.01 9.42 -2.34
CA LEU A 39 2.04 10.34 -3.48
C LEU A 39 1.24 11.61 -3.19
N PRO A 40 1.56 12.76 -3.80
CA PRO A 40 0.68 13.92 -3.78
C PRO A 40 -0.61 13.61 -4.56
N TYR A 41 -1.78 13.86 -3.93
CA TYR A 41 -3.08 13.52 -4.52
C TYR A 41 -3.65 14.64 -5.41
N GLY A 42 -3.07 15.86 -5.37
CA GLY A 42 -3.58 17.04 -6.05
C GLY A 42 -4.96 17.47 -5.53
N MET A 43 -5.25 17.23 -4.27
CA MET A 43 -6.57 17.46 -3.64
C MET A 43 -6.57 18.62 -2.64
N THR A 44 -5.42 19.19 -2.35
CA THR A 44 -5.25 20.33 -1.44
C THR A 44 -4.80 21.57 -2.18
N GLN A 45 -4.83 22.72 -1.50
CA GLN A 45 -4.33 23.98 -2.06
C GLN A 45 -2.84 24.19 -1.78
N ASN A 46 -2.15 23.20 -1.23
CA ASN A 46 -0.74 23.28 -0.94
C ASN A 46 0.08 23.19 -2.25
N GLN A 47 1.10 24.03 -2.38
CA GLN A 47 1.96 24.08 -3.58
C GLN A 47 2.69 22.76 -3.85
N TRP A 48 2.99 21.98 -2.80
CA TRP A 48 3.64 20.68 -2.93
C TRP A 48 2.67 19.55 -3.37
N ASP A 49 1.35 19.75 -3.27
CA ASP A 49 0.35 18.74 -3.65
C ASP A 49 0.09 18.79 -5.16
N CYS A 50 1.14 18.66 -5.95
CA CYS A 50 1.10 18.63 -7.40
C CYS A 50 1.11 17.19 -7.91
N TYR A 51 0.31 16.89 -8.93
CA TYR A 51 0.33 15.57 -9.57
C TYR A 51 1.70 15.26 -10.18
N ILE A 52 2.25 14.12 -9.81
CA ILE A 52 3.36 13.51 -10.55
C ILE A 52 2.77 12.84 -11.80
N PRO A 53 3.36 13.03 -13.00
CA PRO A 53 2.94 12.30 -14.19
C PRO A 53 3.03 10.79 -13.98
N LEU A 54 1.87 10.12 -13.93
CA LEU A 54 1.80 8.71 -13.56
C LEU A 54 2.45 7.79 -14.59
N ASP A 55 2.47 8.15 -15.87
CA ASP A 55 3.16 7.43 -16.93
C ASP A 55 4.67 7.38 -16.68
N LEU A 56 5.29 8.51 -16.38
CA LEU A 56 6.73 8.60 -16.06
C LEU A 56 7.04 7.89 -14.74
N LEU A 57 6.14 8.04 -13.75
CA LEU A 57 6.29 7.35 -12.46
C LEU A 57 6.28 5.83 -12.64
N TRP A 58 5.35 5.29 -13.43
CA TRP A 58 5.25 3.85 -13.69
C TRP A 58 6.39 3.31 -14.53
N GLU A 59 6.97 4.12 -15.42
CA GLU A 59 8.18 3.76 -16.16
C GLU A 59 9.32 3.47 -15.18
N GLU A 60 9.62 4.41 -14.26
CA GLU A 60 10.66 4.26 -13.26
C GLU A 60 10.34 3.16 -12.23
N TYR A 61 9.13 3.14 -11.67
CA TYR A 61 8.73 2.10 -10.71
C TYR A 61 8.84 0.69 -11.32
N SER A 62 8.42 0.54 -12.57
CA SER A 62 8.51 -0.74 -13.26
C SER A 62 9.94 -1.16 -13.57
N ARG A 63 10.85 -0.21 -13.77
CA ARG A 63 12.25 -0.45 -14.02
C ARG A 63 12.99 -0.89 -12.76
N ILE A 64 12.81 -0.15 -11.65
CA ILE A 64 13.61 -0.36 -10.44
C ILE A 64 13.09 -1.51 -9.55
N ILE A 65 11.79 -1.81 -9.60
CA ILE A 65 11.20 -2.86 -8.76
C ILE A 65 11.60 -4.26 -9.26
N LYS A 66 12.00 -5.14 -8.36
CA LYS A 66 12.24 -6.56 -8.66
C LYS A 66 10.99 -7.23 -9.23
N PRO A 67 11.13 -8.30 -10.04
CA PRO A 67 9.98 -9.01 -10.60
C PRO A 67 8.95 -9.48 -9.58
N ASN A 68 9.41 -9.85 -8.37
CA ASN A 68 8.60 -10.24 -7.21
C ASN A 68 8.56 -9.17 -6.11
N GLY A 69 8.85 -7.92 -6.44
CA GLY A 69 8.73 -6.80 -5.51
C GLY A 69 7.29 -6.26 -5.44
N ALA A 70 6.94 -5.62 -4.34
CA ALA A 70 5.64 -5.01 -4.12
C ALA A 70 5.70 -3.49 -4.22
N ILE A 71 4.65 -2.88 -4.78
CA ILE A 71 4.46 -1.43 -4.81
C ILE A 71 3.18 -1.12 -4.03
N ALA A 72 3.31 -0.40 -2.92
CA ALA A 72 2.22 0.02 -2.05
C ALA A 72 2.10 1.54 -2.08
N LEU A 73 0.98 2.05 -2.58
CA LEU A 73 0.76 3.47 -2.78
C LEU A 73 -0.49 3.91 -2.03
N THR A 74 -0.35 4.91 -1.16
CA THR A 74 -1.51 5.51 -0.50
C THR A 74 -2.32 6.33 -1.49
N ALA A 75 -3.63 6.35 -1.30
CA ALA A 75 -4.55 7.08 -2.17
C ALA A 75 -5.86 7.38 -1.46
N GLN A 76 -6.63 8.34 -1.96
CA GLN A 76 -7.96 8.64 -1.46
C GLN A 76 -8.88 9.17 -2.57
N GLY A 77 -10.16 8.77 -2.50
CA GLY A 77 -11.22 9.32 -3.36
C GLY A 77 -10.96 9.09 -4.84
N ILE A 78 -11.09 10.16 -5.65
CA ILE A 78 -10.91 10.06 -7.11
C ILE A 78 -9.47 9.71 -7.50
N PHE A 79 -8.49 10.07 -6.66
CA PHE A 79 -7.10 9.71 -6.92
C PHE A 79 -6.88 8.19 -6.86
N THR A 80 -7.57 7.47 -5.97
CA THR A 80 -7.55 5.99 -5.94
C THR A 80 -7.95 5.40 -7.30
N ALA A 81 -9.07 5.85 -7.87
CA ALA A 81 -9.54 5.36 -9.17
C ALA A 81 -8.54 5.68 -10.29
N ARG A 82 -8.01 6.91 -10.30
CA ARG A 82 -7.02 7.39 -11.27
C ARG A 82 -5.73 6.58 -11.19
N LEU A 83 -5.25 6.31 -9.99
CA LEU A 83 -4.04 5.50 -9.75
C LEU A 83 -4.23 4.06 -10.22
N ILE A 84 -5.35 3.42 -9.90
CA ILE A 84 -5.66 2.06 -10.36
C ILE A 84 -5.74 2.00 -11.88
N MET A 85 -6.45 2.95 -12.50
CA MET A 85 -6.63 2.97 -13.94
C MET A 85 -5.37 3.34 -14.72
N SER A 86 -4.40 4.00 -14.09
CA SER A 86 -3.11 4.29 -14.73
C SER A 86 -2.25 3.03 -14.92
N GLN A 87 -2.45 1.97 -14.09
CA GLN A 87 -1.69 0.72 -14.23
C GLN A 87 -2.54 -0.51 -13.85
N PRO A 88 -3.64 -0.79 -14.57
CA PRO A 88 -4.59 -1.84 -14.20
C PRO A 88 -4.00 -3.26 -14.30
N LYS A 89 -2.96 -3.46 -15.12
CA LYS A 89 -2.30 -4.77 -15.26
C LYS A 89 -1.52 -5.18 -14.02
N LEU A 90 -0.91 -4.22 -13.33
CA LEU A 90 -0.14 -4.47 -12.11
C LEU A 90 -1.01 -4.40 -10.86
N TYR A 91 -2.13 -3.67 -10.87
CA TYR A 91 -3.04 -3.59 -9.75
C TYR A 91 -3.58 -4.97 -9.35
N LYS A 92 -3.59 -5.24 -8.04
CA LYS A 92 -4.08 -6.52 -7.50
C LYS A 92 -5.24 -6.35 -6.54
N TYR A 93 -5.04 -5.54 -5.50
CA TYR A 93 -6.02 -5.25 -4.47
C TYR A 93 -5.62 -3.97 -3.73
N LYS A 94 -6.46 -3.55 -2.81
CA LYS A 94 -6.14 -2.46 -1.89
C LYS A 94 -6.44 -2.85 -0.46
N TRP A 95 -5.69 -2.29 0.46
CA TRP A 95 -6.06 -2.19 1.85
C TRP A 95 -6.90 -0.95 2.07
N VAL A 96 -7.85 -1.02 2.98
CA VAL A 96 -8.59 0.13 3.51
C VAL A 96 -8.03 0.42 4.89
N TRP A 97 -7.25 1.49 5.00
CA TRP A 97 -6.77 1.96 6.30
C TRP A 97 -7.86 2.76 6.99
N GLU A 98 -8.50 2.18 8.02
CA GLU A 98 -9.42 2.85 8.90
C GLU A 98 -8.67 3.69 9.94
N LYS A 99 -8.96 4.99 9.96
CA LYS A 99 -8.31 5.99 10.84
C LYS A 99 -9.03 6.10 12.17
N SER A 100 -8.28 6.41 13.25
CA SER A 100 -8.89 6.73 14.55
C SER A 100 -9.73 8.02 14.51
N LYS A 101 -9.29 9.01 13.72
CA LYS A 101 -9.98 10.29 13.58
C LYS A 101 -10.48 10.48 12.14
N PRO A 102 -11.77 10.81 11.97
CA PRO A 102 -12.29 11.18 10.67
C PRO A 102 -11.80 12.58 10.27
N THR A 103 -11.76 12.83 8.98
CA THR A 103 -11.41 14.11 8.36
C THR A 103 -12.58 14.68 7.57
N ASN A 104 -12.40 15.87 6.95
CA ASN A 104 -13.41 16.52 6.12
C ASN A 104 -14.60 17.11 6.93
N PHE A 105 -14.37 17.56 8.15
CA PHE A 105 -15.41 18.07 9.07
C PHE A 105 -16.14 19.31 8.52
N LEU A 106 -15.51 20.13 7.68
CA LEU A 106 -16.14 21.30 7.05
C LEU A 106 -17.35 20.92 6.16
N ASN A 107 -17.37 19.68 5.68
CA ASN A 107 -18.43 19.16 4.83
C ASN A 107 -19.41 18.24 5.59
N ALA A 108 -19.35 18.16 6.92
CA ALA A 108 -20.13 17.21 7.71
C ALA A 108 -21.66 17.34 7.54
N LYS A 109 -22.15 18.53 7.17
CA LYS A 109 -23.58 18.76 6.86
C LYS A 109 -23.98 18.41 5.43
N LYS A 110 -23.04 18.06 4.55
CA LYS A 110 -23.28 17.82 3.12
C LYS A 110 -22.94 16.38 2.70
N GLN A 111 -22.01 15.73 3.42
CA GLN A 111 -21.54 14.37 3.10
C GLN A 111 -20.93 13.72 4.35
N PRO A 112 -20.79 12.37 4.37
CA PRO A 112 -20.13 11.67 5.46
C PRO A 112 -18.69 12.14 5.67
N LEU A 113 -18.24 12.11 6.92
CA LEU A 113 -16.84 12.30 7.26
C LEU A 113 -15.99 11.17 6.67
N ARG A 114 -14.77 11.49 6.25
CA ARG A 114 -13.81 10.51 5.71
C ARG A 114 -13.06 9.84 6.85
N LYS A 115 -13.29 8.55 7.04
CA LYS A 115 -12.64 7.77 8.11
C LYS A 115 -11.60 6.78 7.59
N HIS A 116 -11.38 6.71 6.29
CA HIS A 116 -10.42 5.79 5.70
C HIS A 116 -9.60 6.42 4.58
N GLU A 117 -8.50 5.78 4.28
CA GLU A 117 -7.72 5.94 3.06
C GLU A 117 -7.41 4.56 2.46
N ASP A 118 -7.09 4.53 1.19
CA ASP A 118 -6.72 3.30 0.50
C ASP A 118 -5.20 3.16 0.46
N VAL A 119 -4.70 1.91 0.49
CA VAL A 119 -3.33 1.57 0.09
C VAL A 119 -3.41 0.60 -1.06
N CYS A 120 -3.16 1.07 -2.26
CA CYS A 120 -3.24 0.27 -3.48
C CYS A 120 -1.97 -0.57 -3.66
N ILE A 121 -2.15 -1.86 -3.93
CA ILE A 121 -1.06 -2.82 -4.09
C ILE A 121 -0.93 -3.24 -5.54
N PHE A 122 0.31 -3.10 -6.04
CA PHE A 122 0.67 -3.43 -7.41
C PHE A 122 1.90 -4.35 -7.41
N TYR A 123 1.91 -5.33 -8.29
CA TYR A 123 3.08 -6.18 -8.55
C TYR A 123 2.99 -6.93 -9.87
N LYS A 124 4.15 -7.36 -10.41
CA LYS A 124 4.25 -8.19 -11.61
C LYS A 124 4.00 -9.66 -11.29
N LYS A 125 4.79 -10.20 -10.36
CA LYS A 125 4.68 -11.57 -9.83
C LYS A 125 4.40 -11.50 -8.34
N GLN A 126 3.81 -12.56 -7.78
CA GLN A 126 3.50 -12.62 -6.36
C GLN A 126 4.75 -12.26 -5.53
N PRO A 127 4.70 -11.19 -4.73
CA PRO A 127 5.78 -10.82 -3.82
C PRO A 127 5.78 -11.68 -2.57
N THR A 128 6.78 -11.48 -1.72
CA THR A 128 6.69 -11.90 -0.32
C THR A 128 5.35 -11.41 0.26
N TYR A 129 4.67 -12.32 0.96
CA TYR A 129 3.44 -11.98 1.69
C TYR A 129 3.46 -12.67 3.05
N ASN A 130 3.73 -11.88 4.08
CA ASN A 130 3.73 -12.31 5.47
C ASN A 130 2.44 -11.78 6.13
N PRO A 131 1.35 -12.57 6.17
CA PRO A 131 0.11 -12.10 6.76
C PRO A 131 0.31 -11.77 8.23
N GLN A 132 -0.04 -10.56 8.63
CA GLN A 132 0.02 -10.14 10.03
C GLN A 132 -1.21 -10.71 10.75
N MET A 133 -1.06 -11.91 11.30
CA MET A 133 -2.15 -12.65 11.94
C MET A 133 -2.72 -11.90 13.15
N THR A 134 -4.01 -12.02 13.38
CA THR A 134 -4.69 -11.44 14.54
C THR A 134 -5.24 -12.53 15.45
N PRO A 135 -5.25 -12.32 16.78
CA PRO A 135 -5.83 -13.29 17.70
C PRO A 135 -7.35 -13.41 17.51
N GLY A 136 -7.86 -14.62 17.74
CA GLY A 136 -9.29 -14.93 17.71
C GLY A 136 -9.56 -16.23 18.44
N GLU A 137 -10.81 -16.56 18.69
CA GLU A 137 -11.17 -17.80 19.34
C GLU A 137 -10.86 -19.02 18.45
N PRO A 138 -10.27 -20.10 18.98
CA PRO A 138 -10.09 -21.35 18.25
C PRO A 138 -11.43 -21.90 17.74
N TYR A 139 -11.40 -22.54 16.59
CA TYR A 139 -12.58 -23.22 16.08
C TYR A 139 -12.22 -24.43 15.20
N ASP A 140 -13.14 -25.36 15.14
CA ASP A 140 -13.16 -26.46 14.18
C ASP A 140 -14.57 -26.53 13.54
N LYS A 141 -14.64 -26.27 12.23
CA LYS A 141 -15.87 -26.31 11.43
C LYS A 141 -15.99 -27.59 10.62
N GLY A 142 -15.04 -28.52 10.78
CA GLY A 142 -14.99 -29.76 10.04
C GLY A 142 -14.78 -29.55 8.54
N ILE A 143 -15.12 -30.57 7.77
CA ILE A 143 -15.01 -30.55 6.30
C ILE A 143 -16.26 -29.85 5.71
N ARG A 144 -16.04 -28.73 5.01
CA ARG A 144 -17.12 -28.05 4.28
C ARG A 144 -17.50 -28.85 3.03
N LYS A 145 -18.71 -29.39 3.02
CA LYS A 145 -19.25 -30.19 1.91
C LYS A 145 -19.89 -29.36 0.79
N ASN A 146 -20.24 -28.09 1.03
CA ASN A 146 -21.11 -27.29 0.15
C ASN A 146 -20.39 -26.17 -0.60
N GLN A 147 -19.06 -26.21 -0.77
CA GLN A 147 -18.31 -25.19 -1.50
C GLN A 147 -18.16 -25.47 -3.00
N LEU A 148 -18.80 -26.50 -3.51
CA LEU A 148 -18.83 -26.84 -4.93
C LEU A 148 -19.88 -26.00 -5.69
N SER A 149 -19.85 -24.68 -5.51
CA SER A 149 -20.53 -23.79 -6.44
C SER A 149 -19.54 -23.50 -7.57
N GLY A 150 -19.82 -23.90 -8.79
CA GLY A 150 -18.94 -23.70 -9.96
C GLY A 150 -18.52 -22.25 -10.24
N SER A 151 -18.93 -21.29 -9.39
CA SER A 151 -18.57 -19.87 -9.48
C SER A 151 -17.09 -19.57 -9.22
N TYR A 152 -16.37 -20.44 -8.51
CA TYR A 152 -14.96 -20.23 -8.14
C TYR A 152 -14.02 -21.35 -8.58
N GLY A 153 -14.49 -22.24 -9.47
CA GLY A 153 -13.79 -23.43 -9.90
C GLY A 153 -13.96 -24.61 -8.93
N ASP A 154 -13.35 -25.74 -9.29
CA ASP A 154 -13.40 -26.95 -8.49
C ASP A 154 -12.27 -26.94 -7.45
N PHE A 155 -12.59 -26.93 -6.16
CA PHE A 155 -11.62 -27.19 -5.12
C PHE A 155 -12.00 -28.40 -4.29
N GLN A 156 -10.97 -29.08 -3.81
CA GLN A 156 -11.15 -30.20 -2.90
C GLN A 156 -11.69 -29.71 -1.56
N PRO A 157 -12.62 -30.46 -0.93
CA PRO A 157 -13.09 -30.14 0.41
C PRO A 157 -11.90 -30.10 1.38
N VAL A 158 -11.81 -29.05 2.18
CA VAL A 158 -10.74 -28.86 3.16
C VAL A 158 -11.33 -28.84 4.56
N HIS A 159 -10.62 -29.41 5.52
CA HIS A 159 -10.94 -29.28 6.92
C HIS A 159 -10.64 -27.82 7.35
N VAL A 160 -11.64 -27.16 7.89
CA VAL A 160 -11.57 -25.74 8.25
C VAL A 160 -11.48 -25.62 9.78
N CYS A 161 -10.28 -25.43 10.28
CA CYS A 161 -10.00 -25.20 11.69
C CYS A 161 -9.03 -24.02 11.90
N SER A 162 -8.93 -23.54 13.10
CA SER A 162 -7.97 -22.51 13.50
C SER A 162 -7.65 -22.63 14.98
N ASP A 163 -6.38 -22.52 15.31
CA ASP A 163 -5.85 -22.59 16.68
C ASP A 163 -5.97 -21.26 17.45
N GLY A 164 -6.74 -20.32 16.92
CA GLY A 164 -6.95 -19.02 17.54
C GLY A 164 -6.26 -17.86 16.79
N GLU A 165 -5.79 -18.11 15.58
CA GLU A 165 -5.29 -17.05 14.70
C GLU A 165 -6.23 -16.81 13.54
N ARG A 166 -6.25 -15.57 13.05
CA ARG A 166 -7.03 -15.13 11.89
C ARG A 166 -6.15 -14.41 10.88
N TYR A 167 -6.33 -14.76 9.63
CA TYR A 167 -5.76 -13.97 8.54
C TYR A 167 -6.31 -12.54 8.57
N PRO A 168 -5.47 -11.54 8.23
CA PRO A 168 -5.94 -10.17 8.13
C PRO A 168 -7.02 -10.05 7.05
N THR A 169 -7.97 -9.15 7.27
CA THR A 169 -8.90 -8.68 6.24
C THR A 169 -8.28 -7.51 5.50
N ASP A 170 -8.88 -7.08 4.41
CA ASP A 170 -8.45 -5.91 3.64
C ASP A 170 -8.73 -4.57 4.33
N ILE A 171 -9.36 -4.58 5.51
CA ILE A 171 -9.57 -3.42 6.37
C ILE A 171 -8.65 -3.52 7.57
N ILE A 172 -7.77 -2.53 7.74
CA ILE A 172 -6.84 -2.43 8.87
C ILE A 172 -7.12 -1.17 9.67
N TYR A 173 -7.24 -1.30 10.99
CA TYR A 173 -7.36 -0.15 11.89
C TYR A 173 -6.00 0.24 12.43
N ILE A 174 -5.56 1.45 12.09
CA ILE A 174 -4.32 2.04 12.65
C ILE A 174 -4.62 3.48 13.03
N LYS A 175 -4.18 3.87 14.22
CA LYS A 175 -4.36 5.23 14.71
C LYS A 175 -3.63 6.23 13.80
N THR A 176 -4.15 7.44 13.75
CA THR A 176 -3.51 8.55 13.02
C THR A 176 -2.19 8.97 13.69
N ALA A 177 -1.32 9.64 12.95
CA ALA A 177 0.05 9.98 13.37
C ALA A 177 0.12 10.73 14.71
N GLU A 178 -0.87 11.55 15.06
CA GLU A 178 -0.92 12.27 16.35
C GLU A 178 -0.96 11.34 17.57
N SER A 179 -1.27 10.06 17.36
CA SER A 179 -1.26 9.06 18.44
C SER A 179 0.13 8.48 18.70
N GLU A 180 1.10 8.74 17.83
CA GLU A 180 2.47 8.21 17.90
C GLU A 180 3.45 9.23 18.48
N GLY A 181 3.05 10.48 18.65
CA GLY A 181 3.87 11.56 19.21
C GLY A 181 3.73 12.87 18.43
N GLU A 182 4.84 13.59 18.33
CA GLU A 182 4.87 14.87 17.62
C GLU A 182 4.67 14.68 16.12
N VAL A 183 3.78 15.50 15.55
CA VAL A 183 3.50 15.51 14.12
C VAL A 183 4.30 16.63 13.48
N VAL A 184 5.21 16.26 12.60
CA VAL A 184 6.11 17.22 11.92
C VAL A 184 5.58 17.68 10.55
N HIS A 185 4.53 17.01 10.02
CA HIS A 185 3.92 17.36 8.75
C HIS A 185 2.40 17.20 8.82
N GLN A 186 1.65 18.15 8.21
CA GLN A 186 0.18 18.21 8.30
C GLN A 186 -0.56 16.97 7.80
N THR A 187 0.02 16.26 6.85
CA THR A 187 -0.53 15.04 6.25
C THR A 187 0.30 13.79 6.55
N GLN A 188 1.08 13.84 7.64
CA GLN A 188 1.93 12.74 8.05
C GLN A 188 1.14 11.43 8.18
N LYS A 189 1.64 10.38 7.55
CA LYS A 189 1.13 9.02 7.75
C LYS A 189 1.70 8.43 9.03
N PRO A 190 0.96 7.58 9.75
CA PRO A 190 1.47 6.91 10.94
C PRO A 190 2.60 5.94 10.59
N ILE A 191 3.61 5.91 11.44
CA ILE A 191 4.77 5.01 11.29
C ILE A 191 4.30 3.55 11.35
N GLU A 192 3.30 3.25 12.17
CA GLU A 192 2.76 1.89 12.31
C GLU A 192 2.13 1.37 11.02
N LEU A 193 1.51 2.25 10.20
CA LEU A 193 1.02 1.87 8.88
C LEU A 193 2.20 1.44 7.97
N GLY A 194 3.25 2.23 7.95
CA GLY A 194 4.47 1.90 7.19
C GLY A 194 5.08 0.58 7.66
N ARG A 195 5.21 0.41 8.97
CA ARG A 195 5.75 -0.81 9.60
C ARG A 195 4.91 -2.04 9.26
N TYR A 196 3.59 -1.96 9.33
CA TYR A 196 2.68 -3.03 8.97
C TYR A 196 2.88 -3.48 7.51
N LEU A 197 2.91 -2.51 6.59
CA LEU A 197 3.06 -2.79 5.16
C LEU A 197 4.45 -3.36 4.84
N VAL A 198 5.51 -2.80 5.40
CA VAL A 198 6.87 -3.33 5.21
C VAL A 198 6.97 -4.77 5.71
N ARG A 199 6.53 -5.08 6.93
CA ARG A 199 6.51 -6.44 7.46
C ARG A 199 5.70 -7.42 6.61
N THR A 200 4.66 -6.92 5.94
CA THR A 200 3.79 -7.75 5.11
C THR A 200 4.46 -8.12 3.78
N TYR A 201 5.25 -7.23 3.19
CA TYR A 201 5.73 -7.39 1.83
C TYR A 201 7.25 -7.54 1.67
N THR A 202 8.00 -7.59 2.79
CA THR A 202 9.48 -7.79 2.77
C THR A 202 9.96 -8.93 3.66
#